data_a68e6292806ff9b4af2af3e91bf0f3c9
#
_entry.id   a68e6292806ff9b4af2af3e91bf0f3c9
#
_cell.length_a   1.000
_cell.length_b   1.000
_cell.length_c   1.000
_cell.angle_alpha   90.00
_cell.angle_beta   90.00
_cell.angle_gamma   90.00
#
_symmetry.space_group_name_H-M   'P 1'
#
loop_
_entity.id
_entity.type
_entity.pdbx_description
1 polymer ?
#
loop_
_entity_poly.entity_id
_entity_poly.type
_entity_poly.pdbx_seq_one_letter_code
_entity_poly.pdbx_strand_id
1 'polypeptide(L)'
;RRQRQMCIRDRYAQTMAERGFLTIAFDPSFTGESGGTPRYMASPDINTEDFQAAVDFLSVQENVDTERIGIIGICGWGGLALNVAALDTRIKATVASTMYDMSRVNANGYFDGEDSADARYAKKESMNAQRLVDYKNGSYALGGGVVDPLPEDAPFFVADYHDYYKTDRGYHKRSLNSNGGWNVIGCMSFMNQPILQYSNEIRSAALIMHGEKAHSCYFSRDAYAAMVKDNPYADNKELLIIPDAVHTDLYDGGGKDAIPFDKLEQFFSENMR
;
A
#
# COMPACT_ATOMS: atom_id res chain seq x y z
N ARG A 1 -7.54 30.41 2.14
CA ARG A 1 -7.01 29.11 2.60
C ARG A 1 -6.44 28.45 1.38
N ARG A 2 -5.12 28.35 1.23
CA ARG A 2 -4.52 27.48 0.21
C ARG A 2 -4.92 26.07 0.59
N GLN A 3 -5.68 25.39 -0.29
CA GLN A 3 -5.85 23.94 -0.23
C GLN A 3 -4.44 23.35 -0.25
N ARG A 4 -3.96 22.84 0.88
CA ARG A 4 -2.78 21.98 0.88
C ARG A 4 -3.19 20.74 0.12
N GLN A 5 -2.50 20.43 -0.97
CA GLN A 5 -2.59 19.13 -1.59
C GLN A 5 -2.25 18.10 -0.52
N MET A 6 -3.26 17.39 -0.07
CA MET A 6 -3.14 16.42 1.01
C MET A 6 -2.59 15.12 0.40
N CYS A 7 -1.51 14.61 0.96
CA CYS A 7 -1.04 13.27 0.65
C CYS A 7 -2.15 12.24 0.92
N ILE A 8 -2.21 11.14 0.18
CA ILE A 8 -3.23 10.08 0.35
C ILE A 8 -3.41 9.70 1.82
N ARG A 9 -2.31 9.50 2.53
CA ARG A 9 -2.29 9.14 3.96
C ARG A 9 -2.88 10.24 4.85
N ASP A 10 -2.56 11.48 4.55
CA ASP A 10 -3.01 12.63 5.34
C ASP A 10 -4.53 12.76 5.28
N ARG A 11 -5.14 12.44 4.13
CA ARG A 11 -6.60 12.43 3.98
C ARG A 11 -7.25 11.39 4.91
N TYR A 12 -6.76 10.16 4.89
CA TYR A 12 -7.30 9.11 5.77
C TYR A 12 -7.09 9.48 7.25
N ALA A 13 -5.88 9.86 7.62
CA ALA A 13 -5.55 10.21 8.99
C ALA A 13 -6.39 11.40 9.49
N GLN A 14 -6.51 12.48 8.71
CA GLN A 14 -7.27 13.65 9.09
C GLN A 14 -8.77 13.33 9.19
N THR A 15 -9.35 12.64 8.22
CA THR A 15 -10.78 12.30 8.24
C THR A 15 -11.13 11.38 9.39
N MET A 16 -10.27 10.41 9.73
CA MET A 16 -10.48 9.55 10.89
C MET A 16 -10.29 10.32 12.21
N ALA A 17 -9.36 11.29 12.27
CA ALA A 17 -9.21 12.17 13.43
C ALA A 17 -10.47 13.04 13.65
N GLU A 18 -11.06 13.58 12.60
CA GLU A 18 -12.32 14.35 12.66
C GLU A 18 -13.50 13.50 13.14
N ARG A 19 -13.39 12.15 13.04
CA ARG A 19 -14.36 11.15 13.53
C ARG A 19 -14.04 10.63 14.93
N GLY A 20 -13.07 11.22 15.61
CA GLY A 20 -12.77 10.94 17.03
C GLY A 20 -11.67 9.92 17.29
N PHE A 21 -10.91 9.50 16.29
CA PHE A 21 -9.76 8.63 16.47
C PHE A 21 -8.48 9.46 16.69
N LEU A 22 -7.59 8.99 17.54
CA LEU A 22 -6.22 9.49 17.54
C LEU A 22 -5.49 8.86 16.36
N THR A 23 -4.92 9.67 15.49
CA THR A 23 -4.29 9.18 14.26
C THR A 23 -2.87 9.67 14.10
N ILE A 24 -2.02 8.82 13.52
CA ILE A 24 -0.71 9.20 13.01
C ILE A 24 -0.60 8.80 11.54
N ALA A 25 0.16 9.57 10.78
CA ALA A 25 0.58 9.22 9.42
C ALA A 25 2.08 9.42 9.31
N PHE A 26 2.77 8.51 8.64
CA PHE A 26 4.22 8.55 8.50
C PHE A 26 4.66 8.24 7.06
N ASP A 27 5.81 8.74 6.68
CA ASP A 27 6.50 8.30 5.48
C ASP A 27 7.23 7.00 5.78
N PRO A 28 7.10 5.95 4.96
CA PRO A 28 7.86 4.72 5.16
C PRO A 28 9.37 4.98 5.02
N SER A 29 10.19 4.15 5.64
CA SER A 29 11.63 4.15 5.48
C SER A 29 12.02 4.23 4.01
N PHE A 30 13.10 4.93 3.72
CA PHE A 30 13.66 5.21 2.38
C PHE A 30 12.86 6.21 1.53
N THR A 31 11.72 6.71 1.96
CA THR A 31 10.85 7.61 1.18
C THR A 31 10.48 8.88 1.95
N GLY A 32 9.95 9.87 1.24
CA GLY A 32 9.47 11.12 1.84
C GLY A 32 10.51 11.81 2.69
N GLU A 33 10.14 12.17 3.93
CA GLU A 33 11.02 12.79 4.94
C GLU A 33 11.67 11.76 5.87
N SER A 34 11.24 10.49 5.82
CA SER A 34 11.88 9.43 6.57
C SER A 34 13.27 9.09 6.02
N GLY A 35 14.14 8.62 6.90
CA GLY A 35 15.52 8.27 6.58
C GLY A 35 15.67 6.99 5.76
N GLY A 36 16.92 6.54 5.67
CA GLY A 36 17.32 5.30 5.00
C GLY A 36 18.03 5.53 3.67
N THR A 37 19.05 4.69 3.43
CA THR A 37 19.83 4.64 2.19
C THR A 37 20.01 3.21 1.73
N PRO A 38 19.94 2.96 0.41
CA PRO A 38 19.62 3.92 -0.67
C PRO A 38 18.20 4.44 -0.60
N ARG A 39 17.95 5.62 -1.20
CA ARG A 39 16.60 6.22 -1.25
C ARG A 39 15.73 5.49 -2.25
N TYR A 40 14.41 5.65 -2.08
CA TYR A 40 13.37 5.19 -3.00
C TYR A 40 13.37 3.67 -3.20
N MET A 41 13.49 2.98 -2.07
CA MET A 41 13.33 1.54 -1.97
C MET A 41 12.04 1.18 -1.24
N ALA A 42 11.53 -0.02 -1.52
CA ALA A 42 10.56 -0.70 -0.69
C ALA A 42 11.13 -2.05 -0.27
N SER A 43 11.05 -2.36 1.00
CA SER A 43 11.55 -3.60 1.58
C SER A 43 10.43 -4.31 2.32
N PRO A 44 10.14 -5.60 2.03
CA PRO A 44 9.09 -6.33 2.74
C PRO A 44 9.34 -6.38 4.24
N ASP A 45 10.58 -6.50 4.66
CA ASP A 45 11.03 -6.56 6.04
C ASP A 45 10.94 -5.18 6.72
N ILE A 46 11.70 -4.20 6.24
CA ILE A 46 11.79 -2.89 6.88
C ILE A 46 10.46 -2.12 6.84
N ASN A 47 9.71 -2.20 5.74
CA ASN A 47 8.42 -1.52 5.69
C ASN A 47 7.32 -2.24 6.51
N THR A 48 7.49 -3.51 6.83
CA THR A 48 6.70 -4.19 7.87
C THR A 48 7.06 -3.64 9.25
N GLU A 49 8.35 -3.50 9.54
CA GLU A 49 8.88 -2.90 10.77
C GLU A 49 8.42 -1.43 10.96
N ASP A 50 8.31 -0.64 9.89
CA ASP A 50 7.78 0.73 9.96
C ASP A 50 6.39 0.79 10.62
N PHE A 51 5.50 -0.17 10.33
CA PHE A 51 4.20 -0.28 11.00
C PHE A 51 4.34 -0.69 12.47
N GLN A 52 5.21 -1.65 12.77
CA GLN A 52 5.42 -2.12 14.14
C GLN A 52 6.03 -1.00 15.00
N ALA A 53 6.99 -0.25 14.46
CA ALA A 53 7.55 0.93 15.11
C ALA A 53 6.49 2.04 15.35
N ALA A 54 5.54 2.20 14.44
CA ALA A 54 4.40 3.10 14.65
C ALA A 54 3.48 2.62 15.78
N VAL A 55 3.27 1.30 15.90
CA VAL A 55 2.53 0.69 17.03
C VAL A 55 3.31 0.87 18.33
N ASP A 56 4.63 0.69 18.34
CA ASP A 56 5.49 0.96 19.51
C ASP A 56 5.35 2.41 19.96
N PHE A 57 5.46 3.35 19.00
CA PHE A 57 5.32 4.77 19.29
C PHE A 57 3.96 5.10 19.94
N LEU A 58 2.87 4.57 19.39
CA LEU A 58 1.54 4.77 19.94
C LEU A 58 1.40 4.14 21.33
N SER A 59 1.95 2.94 21.52
CA SER A 59 1.79 2.16 22.76
C SER A 59 2.42 2.81 23.99
N VAL A 60 3.31 3.78 23.81
CA VAL A 60 3.95 4.53 24.93
C VAL A 60 3.33 5.91 25.17
N GLN A 61 2.30 6.28 24.41
CA GLN A 61 1.60 7.55 24.62
C GLN A 61 0.57 7.42 25.75
N GLU A 62 0.55 8.38 26.67
CA GLU A 62 -0.34 8.35 27.84
C GLU A 62 -1.84 8.35 27.51
N ASN A 63 -2.21 8.87 26.33
CA ASN A 63 -3.59 9.00 25.87
C ASN A 63 -4.00 7.94 24.86
N VAL A 64 -3.22 6.86 24.69
CA VAL A 64 -3.51 5.73 23.83
C VAL A 64 -3.90 4.51 24.65
N ASP A 65 -5.03 3.91 24.29
CA ASP A 65 -5.42 2.60 24.77
C ASP A 65 -4.73 1.53 23.88
N THR A 66 -3.77 0.82 24.45
CA THR A 66 -2.97 -0.19 23.75
C THR A 66 -3.77 -1.39 23.26
N GLU A 67 -4.96 -1.64 23.85
CA GLU A 67 -5.88 -2.68 23.38
C GLU A 67 -6.77 -2.22 22.21
N ARG A 68 -6.61 -0.97 21.77
CA ARG A 68 -7.44 -0.35 20.74
C ARG A 68 -6.60 0.28 19.61
N ILE A 69 -5.61 -0.44 19.13
CA ILE A 69 -4.75 0.00 18.02
C ILE A 69 -5.20 -0.65 16.72
N GLY A 70 -5.46 0.17 15.70
CA GLY A 70 -5.77 -0.25 14.35
C GLY A 70 -4.83 0.36 13.33
N ILE A 71 -4.74 -0.23 12.14
CA ILE A 71 -3.91 0.27 11.05
C ILE A 71 -4.69 0.39 9.75
N ILE A 72 -4.28 1.34 8.90
CA ILE A 72 -4.77 1.49 7.52
C ILE A 72 -3.58 1.46 6.59
N GLY A 73 -3.53 0.48 5.69
CA GLY A 73 -2.59 0.44 4.59
C GLY A 73 -3.28 0.76 3.26
N ILE A 74 -2.60 1.51 2.39
CA ILE A 74 -3.17 1.96 1.12
C ILE A 74 -2.22 1.58 -0.02
N CYS A 75 -2.76 1.08 -1.14
CA CYS A 75 -2.00 0.67 -2.31
C CYS A 75 -0.97 -0.43 -1.95
N GLY A 76 0.30 -0.30 -2.30
CA GLY A 76 1.35 -1.26 -1.93
C GLY A 76 1.45 -1.51 -0.42
N TRP A 77 1.17 -0.50 0.39
CA TRP A 77 1.15 -0.64 1.86
C TRP A 77 -0.12 -1.31 2.39
N GLY A 78 -1.15 -1.49 1.57
CA GLY A 78 -2.31 -2.30 1.93
C GLY A 78 -1.96 -3.78 2.12
N GLY A 79 -1.16 -4.35 1.22
CA GLY A 79 -0.65 -5.72 1.38
C GLY A 79 0.31 -5.85 2.56
N LEU A 80 1.17 -4.84 2.78
CA LEU A 80 2.06 -4.81 3.95
C LEU A 80 1.29 -4.69 5.27
N ALA A 81 0.18 -3.94 5.31
CA ALA A 81 -0.67 -3.87 6.50
C ALA A 81 -1.26 -5.24 6.86
N LEU A 82 -1.67 -6.04 5.87
CA LEU A 82 -2.11 -7.43 6.11
C LEU A 82 -0.95 -8.31 6.61
N ASN A 83 0.26 -8.13 6.06
CA ASN A 83 1.45 -8.83 6.54
C ASN A 83 1.73 -8.51 8.02
N VAL A 84 1.67 -7.23 8.37
CA VAL A 84 1.86 -6.80 9.78
C VAL A 84 0.78 -7.35 10.68
N ALA A 85 -0.49 -7.37 10.25
CA ALA A 85 -1.59 -7.95 11.03
C ALA A 85 -1.39 -9.45 11.32
N ALA A 86 -0.64 -10.16 10.47
CA ALA A 86 -0.27 -11.56 10.70
C ALA A 86 0.90 -11.73 11.68
N LEU A 87 1.66 -10.65 11.95
CA LEU A 87 2.85 -10.66 12.79
C LEU A 87 2.64 -9.98 14.15
N ASP A 88 2.00 -8.81 14.17
CA ASP A 88 1.84 -7.99 15.36
C ASP A 88 0.46 -8.18 16.01
N THR A 89 0.43 -8.93 17.08
CA THR A 89 -0.82 -9.26 17.81
C THR A 89 -1.44 -8.09 18.57
N ARG A 90 -0.74 -6.95 18.67
CA ARG A 90 -1.26 -5.71 19.27
C ARG A 90 -2.25 -4.99 18.35
N ILE A 91 -2.21 -5.29 17.05
CA ILE A 91 -3.13 -4.71 16.08
C ILE A 91 -4.47 -5.44 16.15
N LYS A 92 -5.54 -4.71 16.49
CA LYS A 92 -6.88 -5.26 16.69
C LYS A 92 -7.76 -5.17 15.46
N ALA A 93 -7.49 -4.19 14.57
CA ALA A 93 -8.25 -4.00 13.35
C ALA A 93 -7.35 -3.46 12.23
N THR A 94 -7.48 -4.03 11.03
CA THR A 94 -6.67 -3.67 9.86
C THR A 94 -7.56 -3.34 8.68
N VAL A 95 -7.31 -2.20 8.04
CA VAL A 95 -7.92 -1.85 6.75
C VAL A 95 -6.86 -1.87 5.66
N ALA A 96 -7.10 -2.64 4.61
CA ALA A 96 -6.30 -2.65 3.39
C ALA A 96 -7.10 -2.01 2.24
N SER A 97 -6.77 -0.76 1.91
CA SER A 97 -7.45 0.01 0.87
C SER A 97 -6.73 -0.11 -0.46
N THR A 98 -7.47 -0.48 -1.51
CA THR A 98 -6.96 -0.57 -2.89
C THR A 98 -5.57 -1.23 -2.96
N MET A 99 -5.43 -2.35 -2.23
CA MET A 99 -4.17 -3.00 -1.94
C MET A 99 -3.50 -3.63 -3.17
N TYR A 100 -2.17 -3.71 -3.09
CA TYR A 100 -1.36 -4.62 -3.91
C TYR A 100 -0.73 -5.71 -3.06
N ASP A 101 -0.65 -6.90 -3.59
CA ASP A 101 0.39 -7.85 -3.17
C ASP A 101 1.70 -7.47 -3.87
N MET A 102 2.56 -6.76 -3.14
CA MET A 102 3.83 -6.28 -3.66
C MET A 102 4.77 -7.41 -4.05
N SER A 103 4.70 -8.57 -3.39
CA SER A 103 5.49 -9.74 -3.77
C SER A 103 5.02 -10.33 -5.10
N ARG A 104 3.71 -10.51 -5.26
CA ARG A 104 3.11 -11.04 -6.49
C ARG A 104 3.37 -10.13 -7.70
N VAL A 105 3.11 -8.82 -7.56
CA VAL A 105 3.31 -7.91 -8.70
C VAL A 105 4.77 -7.78 -9.11
N ASN A 106 5.71 -7.81 -8.16
CA ASN A 106 7.13 -7.77 -8.50
C ASN A 106 7.65 -9.07 -9.10
N ALA A 107 7.09 -10.23 -8.68
CA ALA A 107 7.48 -11.53 -9.21
C ALA A 107 6.80 -11.86 -10.54
N ASN A 108 5.50 -11.56 -10.69
CA ASN A 108 4.65 -12.07 -11.75
C ASN A 108 4.14 -10.99 -12.71
N GLY A 109 4.43 -9.71 -12.43
CA GLY A 109 3.88 -8.59 -13.21
C GLY A 109 2.37 -8.39 -12.97
N TYR A 110 1.79 -7.45 -13.71
CA TYR A 110 0.35 -7.22 -13.67
C TYR A 110 -0.42 -8.38 -14.29
N PHE A 111 -1.52 -8.76 -13.67
CA PHE A 111 -2.39 -9.87 -14.10
C PHE A 111 -1.64 -11.21 -14.22
N ASP A 112 -0.53 -11.35 -13.48
CA ASP A 112 0.39 -12.49 -13.55
C ASP A 112 0.94 -12.75 -14.97
N GLY A 113 1.00 -11.73 -15.80
CA GLY A 113 1.43 -11.84 -17.20
C GLY A 113 2.90 -12.25 -17.38
N GLU A 114 3.70 -12.15 -16.32
CA GLU A 114 5.12 -12.55 -16.29
C GLU A 114 5.36 -13.75 -15.35
N ASP A 115 4.31 -14.52 -15.01
CA ASP A 115 4.43 -15.65 -14.09
C ASP A 115 5.08 -16.88 -14.77
N SER A 116 6.36 -16.77 -15.00
CA SER A 116 7.20 -17.90 -15.43
C SER A 116 8.60 -17.80 -14.82
N ALA A 117 9.26 -18.93 -14.71
CA ALA A 117 10.65 -18.98 -14.23
C ALA A 117 11.59 -18.16 -15.12
N ASP A 118 11.39 -18.22 -16.45
CA ASP A 118 12.23 -17.50 -17.41
C ASP A 118 12.02 -15.99 -17.35
N ALA A 119 10.76 -15.51 -17.25
CA ALA A 119 10.47 -14.09 -17.10
C ALA A 119 11.06 -13.53 -15.79
N ARG A 120 10.89 -14.24 -14.68
CA ARG A 120 11.52 -13.87 -13.41
C ARG A 120 13.03 -13.89 -13.46
N TYR A 121 13.62 -14.84 -14.19
CA TYR A 121 15.07 -14.92 -14.36
C TYR A 121 15.60 -13.71 -15.15
N ALA A 122 15.01 -13.42 -16.31
CA ALA A 122 15.37 -12.26 -17.13
C ALA A 122 15.27 -10.94 -16.35
N LYS A 123 14.21 -10.76 -15.57
CA LYS A 123 14.04 -9.60 -14.68
C LYS A 123 15.17 -9.50 -13.64
N LYS A 124 15.54 -10.61 -13.02
CA LYS A 124 16.66 -10.66 -12.06
C LYS A 124 18.01 -10.36 -12.73
N GLU A 125 18.25 -10.85 -13.93
CA GLU A 125 19.47 -10.54 -14.70
C GLU A 125 19.58 -9.04 -14.97
N SER A 126 18.50 -8.41 -15.45
CA SER A 126 18.45 -6.96 -15.69
C SER A 126 18.72 -6.16 -14.42
N MET A 127 18.05 -6.51 -13.32
CA MET A 127 18.26 -5.84 -12.02
C MET A 127 19.69 -6.04 -11.49
N ASN A 128 20.27 -7.23 -11.65
CA ASN A 128 21.65 -7.48 -11.22
C ASN A 128 22.67 -6.73 -12.09
N ALA A 129 22.42 -6.58 -13.37
CA ALA A 129 23.24 -5.73 -14.24
C ALA A 129 23.18 -4.25 -13.77
N GLN A 130 21.98 -3.76 -13.44
CA GLN A 130 21.83 -2.40 -12.91
C GLN A 130 22.55 -2.23 -11.57
N ARG A 131 22.52 -3.21 -10.67
CA ARG A 131 23.28 -3.15 -9.41
C ARG A 131 24.76 -2.87 -9.61
N LEU A 132 25.38 -3.48 -10.62
CA LEU A 132 26.79 -3.24 -10.94
C LEU A 132 27.02 -1.81 -11.46
N VAL A 133 26.11 -1.27 -12.26
CA VAL A 133 26.16 0.12 -12.72
C VAL A 133 26.06 1.08 -11.54
N ASP A 134 25.05 0.88 -10.69
CA ASP A 134 24.81 1.70 -9.50
C ASP A 134 26.03 1.70 -8.56
N TYR A 135 26.59 0.52 -8.32
CA TYR A 135 27.78 0.38 -7.47
C TYR A 135 29.00 1.13 -8.03
N LYS A 136 29.25 1.01 -9.34
CA LYS A 136 30.35 1.70 -10.00
C LYS A 136 30.18 3.22 -9.99
N ASN A 137 28.94 3.69 -10.12
CA ASN A 137 28.62 5.11 -10.18
C ASN A 137 28.49 5.75 -8.79
N GLY A 138 28.41 4.96 -7.72
CA GLY A 138 28.09 5.45 -6.38
C GLY A 138 26.72 6.13 -6.28
N SER A 139 25.81 5.79 -7.17
CA SER A 139 24.44 6.35 -7.22
C SER A 139 23.48 5.32 -7.76
N TYR A 140 22.18 5.48 -7.44
CA TYR A 140 21.13 4.54 -7.81
C TYR A 140 20.24 5.12 -8.91
N ALA A 141 20.05 4.35 -9.99
CA ALA A 141 19.14 4.72 -11.06
C ALA A 141 17.68 4.60 -10.60
N LEU A 142 16.86 5.58 -10.99
CA LEU A 142 15.43 5.55 -10.76
C LEU A 142 14.71 4.90 -11.95
N GLY A 143 13.68 4.11 -11.65
CA GLY A 143 12.91 3.34 -12.63
C GLY A 143 11.88 4.16 -13.40
N GLY A 144 11.75 5.46 -13.09
CA GLY A 144 10.67 6.31 -13.58
C GLY A 144 9.44 6.25 -12.67
N GLY A 145 8.70 7.35 -12.58
CA GLY A 145 7.40 7.40 -11.93
C GLY A 145 6.28 7.00 -12.89
N VAL A 146 5.09 7.54 -12.67
CA VAL A 146 4.04 7.45 -13.67
C VAL A 146 4.48 8.19 -14.93
N VAL A 147 4.20 7.58 -16.09
CA VAL A 147 4.63 8.11 -17.40
C VAL A 147 4.07 9.51 -17.66
N ASP A 148 4.91 10.40 -18.22
CA ASP A 148 4.54 11.75 -18.63
C ASP A 148 5.46 12.21 -19.77
N PRO A 149 4.93 12.60 -20.95
CA PRO A 149 3.52 12.72 -21.29
C PRO A 149 2.80 11.37 -21.39
N LEU A 150 1.47 11.39 -21.19
CA LEU A 150 0.63 10.19 -21.34
C LEU A 150 0.60 9.75 -22.81
N PRO A 151 0.97 8.49 -23.14
CA PRO A 151 0.80 7.94 -24.48
C PRO A 151 -0.67 7.91 -24.92
N GLU A 152 -0.93 8.12 -26.22
CA GLU A 152 -2.30 8.12 -26.77
C GLU A 152 -3.01 6.77 -26.62
N ASP A 153 -2.26 5.67 -26.66
CA ASP A 153 -2.75 4.28 -26.54
C ASP A 153 -2.56 3.71 -25.13
N ALA A 154 -2.35 4.59 -24.14
CA ALA A 154 -2.10 4.14 -22.77
C ALA A 154 -3.28 3.30 -22.24
N PRO A 155 -3.00 2.17 -21.56
CA PRO A 155 -4.03 1.43 -20.86
C PRO A 155 -4.78 2.33 -19.88
N PHE A 156 -6.08 2.08 -19.72
CA PHE A 156 -6.97 2.86 -18.86
C PHE A 156 -6.36 3.15 -17.47
N PHE A 157 -5.77 2.17 -16.83
CA PHE A 157 -5.20 2.37 -15.49
C PHE A 157 -3.94 3.25 -15.48
N VAL A 158 -3.20 3.30 -16.59
CA VAL A 158 -2.05 4.21 -16.74
C VAL A 158 -2.56 5.64 -16.85
N ALA A 159 -3.65 5.86 -17.59
CA ALA A 159 -4.31 7.16 -17.67
C ALA A 159 -4.89 7.61 -16.32
N ASP A 160 -5.50 6.69 -15.54
CA ASP A 160 -5.99 6.94 -14.18
C ASP A 160 -4.86 7.38 -13.23
N TYR A 161 -3.71 6.69 -13.27
CA TYR A 161 -2.55 7.09 -12.48
C TYR A 161 -1.92 8.40 -12.95
N HIS A 162 -1.87 8.65 -14.28
CA HIS A 162 -1.38 9.92 -14.80
C HIS A 162 -2.25 11.08 -14.33
N ASP A 163 -3.57 10.96 -14.45
CA ASP A 163 -4.52 11.97 -13.97
C ASP A 163 -4.31 12.28 -12.48
N TYR A 164 -4.08 11.27 -11.65
CA TYR A 164 -3.81 11.50 -10.24
C TYR A 164 -2.42 12.09 -9.97
N TYR A 165 -1.35 11.43 -10.45
CA TYR A 165 0.01 11.76 -10.02
C TYR A 165 0.70 12.88 -10.81
N LYS A 166 0.23 13.19 -12.02
CA LYS A 166 0.87 14.16 -12.93
C LYS A 166 0.07 15.46 -13.12
N THR A 167 -1.10 15.56 -12.47
CA THR A 167 -1.93 16.77 -12.49
C THR A 167 -2.08 17.37 -11.10
N ASP A 168 -2.74 18.52 -11.01
CA ASP A 168 -3.04 19.20 -9.74
C ASP A 168 -3.95 18.36 -8.80
N ARG A 169 -4.50 17.24 -9.27
CA ARG A 169 -5.34 16.35 -8.47
C ARG A 169 -4.56 15.74 -7.31
N GLY A 170 -3.38 15.19 -7.53
CA GLY A 170 -2.61 14.49 -6.51
C GLY A 170 -1.10 14.59 -6.66
N TYR A 171 -0.59 15.46 -7.58
CA TYR A 171 0.84 15.69 -7.69
C TYR A 171 1.42 16.16 -6.36
N HIS A 172 2.51 15.53 -5.94
CA HIS A 172 3.24 15.96 -4.76
C HIS A 172 4.75 15.81 -4.98
N LYS A 173 5.52 16.84 -4.57
CA LYS A 173 6.99 16.87 -4.76
C LYS A 173 7.74 15.71 -4.10
N ARG A 174 7.16 15.07 -3.07
CA ARG A 174 7.72 13.91 -2.37
C ARG A 174 7.18 12.58 -2.84
N SER A 175 6.18 12.59 -3.72
CA SER A 175 5.59 11.36 -4.25
C SER A 175 6.53 10.73 -5.28
N LEU A 176 6.82 9.45 -5.11
CA LEU A 176 7.62 8.67 -6.04
C LEU A 176 6.97 8.62 -7.43
N ASN A 177 5.69 8.32 -7.48
CA ASN A 177 4.93 8.21 -8.72
C ASN A 177 4.78 9.54 -9.46
N SER A 178 4.75 10.67 -8.72
CA SER A 178 4.76 12.02 -9.33
C SER A 178 6.12 12.41 -9.92
N ASN A 179 7.19 11.75 -9.50
CA ASN A 179 8.57 12.11 -9.84
C ASN A 179 9.33 10.93 -10.46
N GLY A 180 10.52 10.62 -9.97
CA GLY A 180 11.43 9.63 -10.57
C GLY A 180 11.10 8.16 -10.28
N GLY A 181 10.09 7.88 -9.49
CA GLY A 181 9.71 6.52 -9.14
C GLY A 181 10.62 5.85 -8.12
N TRP A 182 10.51 4.54 -8.05
CA TRP A 182 11.37 3.70 -7.25
C TRP A 182 12.79 3.62 -7.84
N ASN A 183 13.77 3.38 -6.99
CA ASN A 183 15.05 2.85 -7.41
C ASN A 183 14.83 1.56 -8.22
N VAL A 184 15.52 1.39 -9.36
CA VAL A 184 15.30 0.24 -10.29
C VAL A 184 15.36 -1.10 -9.56
N ILE A 185 16.30 -1.25 -8.63
CA ILE A 185 16.46 -2.48 -7.84
C ILE A 185 15.67 -2.44 -6.52
N GLY A 186 14.92 -1.36 -6.29
CA GLY A 186 14.36 -1.03 -4.98
C GLY A 186 13.28 -1.98 -4.46
N CYS A 187 12.62 -2.70 -5.36
CA CYS A 187 11.59 -3.69 -5.00
C CYS A 187 12.04 -5.15 -5.25
N MET A 188 13.32 -5.38 -5.55
CA MET A 188 13.82 -6.70 -5.95
C MET A 188 13.58 -7.78 -4.90
N SER A 189 13.71 -7.44 -3.62
CA SER A 189 13.54 -8.41 -2.51
C SER A 189 12.13 -8.99 -2.43
N PHE A 190 11.12 -8.24 -2.84
CA PHE A 190 9.73 -8.75 -2.89
C PHE A 190 9.56 -9.97 -3.79
N MET A 191 10.38 -10.14 -4.83
CA MET A 191 10.27 -11.28 -5.74
C MET A 191 10.46 -12.64 -5.06
N ASN A 192 11.07 -12.67 -3.87
CA ASN A 192 11.37 -13.90 -3.15
C ASN A 192 10.93 -13.86 -1.67
N GLN A 193 10.08 -12.91 -1.30
CA GLN A 193 9.57 -12.74 0.06
C GLN A 193 8.05 -12.51 0.01
N PRO A 194 7.24 -13.58 -0.08
CA PRO A 194 5.78 -13.47 -0.14
C PRO A 194 5.24 -12.91 1.17
N ILE A 195 4.54 -11.77 1.09
CA ILE A 195 4.05 -11.03 2.27
C ILE A 195 2.68 -11.51 2.78
N LEU A 196 1.95 -12.33 2.03
CA LEU A 196 0.61 -12.79 2.41
C LEU A 196 0.55 -14.29 2.72
N GLN A 197 1.70 -14.94 2.90
CA GLN A 197 1.79 -16.39 3.03
C GLN A 197 0.95 -16.96 4.18
N TYR A 198 0.87 -16.25 5.30
CA TYR A 198 0.12 -16.66 6.50
C TYR A 198 -1.04 -15.71 6.81
N SER A 199 -1.61 -15.07 5.79
CA SER A 199 -2.76 -14.17 5.97
C SER A 199 -3.98 -14.88 6.55
N ASN A 200 -4.12 -16.18 6.33
CA ASN A 200 -5.18 -17.02 6.93
C ASN A 200 -4.98 -17.33 8.43
N GLU A 201 -3.89 -16.89 9.02
CA GLU A 201 -3.65 -17.00 10.47
C GLU A 201 -3.98 -15.70 11.22
N ILE A 202 -4.34 -14.62 10.51
CA ILE A 202 -4.73 -13.35 11.14
C ILE A 202 -5.96 -13.57 12.01
N ARG A 203 -5.83 -13.28 13.31
CA ARG A 203 -6.93 -13.39 14.27
C ARG A 203 -7.70 -12.10 14.44
N SER A 204 -7.04 -10.96 14.35
CA SER A 204 -7.67 -9.64 14.43
C SER A 204 -8.59 -9.36 13.24
N ALA A 205 -9.50 -8.40 13.40
CA ALA A 205 -10.41 -8.03 12.33
C ALA A 205 -9.66 -7.44 11.14
N ALA A 206 -10.11 -7.77 9.92
CA ALA A 206 -9.54 -7.21 8.70
C ALA A 206 -10.64 -6.85 7.68
N LEU A 207 -10.55 -5.64 7.15
CA LEU A 207 -11.38 -5.14 6.05
C LEU A 207 -10.49 -4.85 4.85
N ILE A 208 -10.73 -5.57 3.77
CA ILE A 208 -10.12 -5.26 2.46
C ILE A 208 -11.15 -4.47 1.66
N MET A 209 -10.80 -3.29 1.18
CA MET A 209 -11.67 -2.51 0.30
C MET A 209 -10.98 -2.16 -1.02
N HIS A 210 -11.72 -2.22 -2.13
CA HIS A 210 -11.18 -1.97 -3.47
C HIS A 210 -12.25 -1.44 -4.41
N GLY A 211 -11.83 -0.61 -5.37
CA GLY A 211 -12.71 -0.18 -6.46
C GLY A 211 -12.99 -1.32 -7.44
N GLU A 212 -14.24 -1.50 -7.83
CA GLU A 212 -14.66 -2.55 -8.77
C GLU A 212 -13.95 -2.46 -10.12
N LYS A 213 -13.77 -1.22 -10.63
CA LYS A 213 -13.14 -0.94 -11.92
C LYS A 213 -11.62 -0.81 -11.85
N ALA A 214 -11.04 -0.92 -10.65
CA ALA A 214 -9.59 -0.88 -10.51
C ALA A 214 -8.95 -2.10 -11.16
N HIS A 215 -7.92 -1.88 -12.01
CA HIS A 215 -7.14 -2.95 -12.62
C HIS A 215 -6.50 -3.90 -11.59
N SER A 216 -6.26 -3.40 -10.38
CA SER A 216 -5.64 -4.12 -9.26
C SER A 216 -6.64 -4.82 -8.33
N CYS A 217 -7.95 -4.79 -8.64
CA CYS A 217 -9.00 -5.37 -7.79
C CYS A 217 -8.81 -6.88 -7.53
N TYR A 218 -8.18 -7.58 -8.46
CA TYR A 218 -7.91 -9.02 -8.32
C TYR A 218 -6.98 -9.33 -7.13
N PHE A 219 -6.01 -8.47 -6.81
CA PHE A 219 -5.18 -8.65 -5.61
C PHE A 219 -6.02 -8.72 -4.33
N SER A 220 -6.99 -7.83 -4.19
CA SER A 220 -7.87 -7.81 -3.02
C SER A 220 -8.80 -9.01 -2.95
N ARG A 221 -9.35 -9.43 -4.08
CA ARG A 221 -10.23 -10.61 -4.13
C ARG A 221 -9.48 -11.88 -3.77
N ASP A 222 -8.29 -12.05 -4.32
CA ASP A 222 -7.47 -13.24 -4.07
C ASP A 222 -6.89 -13.24 -2.66
N ALA A 223 -6.43 -12.09 -2.16
CA ALA A 223 -5.97 -11.94 -0.78
C ALA A 223 -7.08 -12.26 0.24
N TYR A 224 -8.30 -11.76 -0.01
CA TYR A 224 -9.45 -12.09 0.85
C TYR A 224 -9.77 -13.58 0.81
N ALA A 225 -9.84 -14.17 -0.38
CA ALA A 225 -10.12 -15.60 -0.53
C ALA A 225 -9.08 -16.47 0.19
N ALA A 226 -7.79 -16.10 0.09
CA ALA A 226 -6.72 -16.79 0.83
C ALA A 226 -6.83 -16.58 2.34
N MET A 227 -7.14 -15.36 2.78
CA MET A 227 -7.24 -15.00 4.20
C MET A 227 -8.36 -15.71 4.95
N VAL A 228 -9.49 -15.95 4.29
CA VAL A 228 -10.64 -16.65 4.92
C VAL A 228 -10.54 -18.17 4.81
N LYS A 229 -9.71 -18.68 3.93
CA LYS A 229 -9.55 -20.11 3.72
C LYS A 229 -8.93 -20.77 4.94
N ASP A 230 -9.64 -21.75 5.49
CA ASP A 230 -9.21 -22.55 6.66
C ASP A 230 -8.85 -21.67 7.90
N ASN A 231 -9.40 -20.44 7.96
CA ASN A 231 -9.17 -19.51 9.06
C ASN A 231 -10.30 -19.63 10.10
N PRO A 232 -10.02 -20.03 11.35
CA PRO A 232 -11.01 -20.07 12.41
C PRO A 232 -11.65 -18.72 12.76
N TYR A 233 -11.03 -17.62 12.32
CA TYR A 233 -11.46 -16.24 12.55
C TYR A 233 -11.98 -15.58 11.25
N ALA A 234 -12.48 -16.36 10.30
CA ALA A 234 -12.99 -15.85 9.02
C ALA A 234 -14.18 -14.90 9.20
N ASP A 235 -14.97 -15.06 10.24
CA ASP A 235 -16.17 -14.26 10.50
C ASP A 235 -15.88 -12.76 10.78
N ASN A 236 -14.65 -12.40 11.15
CA ASN A 236 -14.24 -11.01 11.33
C ASN A 236 -13.42 -10.46 10.14
N LYS A 237 -13.53 -11.10 8.98
CA LYS A 237 -12.89 -10.67 7.75
C LYS A 237 -13.93 -10.14 6.76
N GLU A 238 -13.70 -8.98 6.21
CA GLU A 238 -14.63 -8.34 5.29
C GLU A 238 -13.93 -8.00 3.97
N LEU A 239 -14.67 -8.17 2.86
CA LEU A 239 -14.28 -7.65 1.54
C LEU A 239 -15.35 -6.68 1.06
N LEU A 240 -14.98 -5.42 0.86
CA LEU A 240 -15.85 -4.37 0.35
C LEU A 240 -15.42 -3.95 -1.04
N ILE A 241 -16.18 -4.31 -2.06
CA ILE A 241 -15.95 -3.85 -3.44
C ILE A 241 -16.88 -2.67 -3.70
N ILE A 242 -16.26 -1.52 -4.02
CA ILE A 242 -16.96 -0.26 -4.23
C ILE A 242 -17.34 -0.17 -5.71
N PRO A 243 -18.65 -0.14 -6.03
CA PRO A 243 -19.11 -0.12 -7.41
C PRO A 243 -18.57 1.09 -8.19
N ASP A 244 -18.22 0.86 -9.45
CA ASP A 244 -17.74 1.86 -10.42
C ASP A 244 -16.49 2.67 -10.00
N ALA A 245 -15.90 2.41 -8.83
CA ALA A 245 -14.69 3.08 -8.40
C ALA A 245 -13.45 2.49 -9.08
N VAL A 246 -12.53 3.36 -9.45
CA VAL A 246 -11.19 3.01 -9.95
C VAL A 246 -10.18 3.03 -8.80
N HIS A 247 -8.93 2.70 -9.09
CA HIS A 247 -7.89 2.60 -8.05
C HIS A 247 -7.66 3.93 -7.32
N THR A 248 -7.54 5.02 -8.06
CA THR A 248 -7.23 6.35 -7.51
C THR A 248 -8.43 7.03 -6.84
N ASP A 249 -9.65 6.57 -7.08
CA ASP A 249 -10.83 7.06 -6.36
C ASP A 249 -10.73 6.77 -4.85
N LEU A 250 -10.01 5.72 -4.47
CA LEU A 250 -9.74 5.41 -3.07
C LEU A 250 -8.54 6.18 -2.49
N TYR A 251 -7.96 7.09 -3.25
CA TYR A 251 -6.93 8.02 -2.78
C TYR A 251 -7.51 9.33 -2.28
N ASP A 252 -8.44 9.90 -3.03
CA ASP A 252 -8.99 11.24 -2.79
C ASP A 252 -10.53 11.32 -2.82
N GLY A 253 -11.20 10.21 -3.10
CA GLY A 253 -12.65 10.14 -3.26
C GLY A 253 -13.11 10.27 -4.70
N GLY A 254 -12.22 10.57 -5.66
CA GLY A 254 -12.53 10.65 -7.09
C GLY A 254 -13.62 11.66 -7.47
N GLY A 255 -13.86 12.67 -6.64
CA GLY A 255 -14.99 13.58 -6.81
C GLY A 255 -16.38 12.96 -6.58
N LYS A 256 -16.43 11.70 -6.13
CA LYS A 256 -17.64 10.88 -5.93
C LYS A 256 -17.84 10.42 -4.50
N ASP A 257 -17.01 10.90 -3.56
CA ASP A 257 -16.95 10.40 -2.18
C ASP A 257 -16.79 8.86 -2.10
N ALA A 258 -15.95 8.29 -2.99
CA ALA A 258 -15.79 6.86 -3.12
C ALA A 258 -15.14 6.19 -1.88
N ILE A 259 -14.48 6.95 -1.00
CA ILE A 259 -13.90 6.39 0.23
C ILE A 259 -14.99 6.25 1.29
N PRO A 260 -15.34 5.03 1.73
CA PRO A 260 -16.47 4.80 2.63
C PRO A 260 -16.07 5.06 4.09
N PHE A 261 -15.78 6.32 4.46
CA PHE A 261 -15.32 6.68 5.80
C PHE A 261 -16.29 6.29 6.91
N ASP A 262 -17.60 6.30 6.68
CA ASP A 262 -18.59 5.83 7.66
C ASP A 262 -18.42 4.33 7.96
N LYS A 263 -18.13 3.54 6.93
CA LYS A 263 -17.82 2.10 7.11
C LYS A 263 -16.49 1.91 7.85
N LEU A 264 -15.49 2.74 7.60
CA LEU A 264 -14.21 2.68 8.32
C LEU A 264 -14.40 3.01 9.81
N GLU A 265 -15.14 4.07 10.12
CA GLU A 265 -15.48 4.45 11.48
C GLU A 265 -16.23 3.32 12.20
N GLN A 266 -17.26 2.76 11.57
CA GLN A 266 -18.00 1.62 12.10
C GLN A 266 -17.06 0.43 12.36
N PHE A 267 -16.27 0.03 11.36
CA PHE A 267 -15.37 -1.12 11.44
C PHE A 267 -14.39 -1.01 12.62
N PHE A 268 -13.71 0.13 12.75
CA PHE A 268 -12.79 0.33 13.87
C PHE A 268 -13.50 0.40 15.21
N SER A 269 -14.65 1.10 15.29
CA SER A 269 -15.43 1.20 16.53
C SER A 269 -15.95 -0.13 17.01
N GLU A 270 -16.30 -1.06 16.13
CA GLU A 270 -16.79 -2.40 16.45
C GLU A 270 -15.67 -3.37 16.84
N ASN A 271 -14.49 -3.24 16.23
CA ASN A 271 -13.41 -4.21 16.34
C ASN A 271 -12.25 -3.80 17.26
N MET A 272 -12.25 -2.58 17.78
CA MET A 272 -11.30 -2.07 18.76
C MET A 272 -12.00 -1.80 20.11
N ARG A 273 -12.73 -2.79 20.63
CA ARG A 273 -13.44 -2.70 21.93
C ARG A 273 -12.70 -3.45 23.02
#